data_244006786c8b66e8cbfc907090033214
#
_entry.id   244006786c8b66e8cbfc907090033214
#
_cell.length_a   1.000
_cell.length_b   1.000
_cell.length_c   1.000
_cell.angle_alpha   90.00
_cell.angle_beta   90.00
_cell.angle_gamma   90.00
#
_symmetry.space_group_name_H-M   'P 1'
#
loop_
_entity.id
_entity.type
_entity.pdbx_description
1 polymer ?
#
loop_
_entity_poly.entity_id
_entity_poly.type
_entity_poly.pdbx_seq_one_letter_code
_entity_poly.pdbx_strand_id
1 'polypeptide(L)'
;DPAENGAGIFKLLSEKDFTVEAILLTHGHFDHIGGAAELKKASGAKVYALAEEKKVCRTPELNLSAQMPPVVTIEADEWLTDGQTVETAGISFQVIATPGHTVGGCCYYCKEGGFLFSGDTLFEESVGRTDFPTGSMSSLVRSVKEKLFVLPEDTKVYPGHGDITTIGREKQYNPYCQ
;
A
#
# COMPACT_ATOMS: atom_id res chain seq x y z
N ASP A 1 -5.08 2.41 -1.82
CA ASP A 1 -4.67 3.64 -1.11
C ASP A 1 -5.41 4.85 -1.71
N PRO A 2 -6.61 5.18 -1.26
CA PRO A 2 -7.30 6.40 -1.68
C PRO A 2 -6.74 7.60 -0.90
N ALA A 3 -5.75 8.25 -1.46
CA ALA A 3 -4.97 9.32 -0.84
C ALA A 3 -5.81 10.48 -0.29
N GLU A 4 -6.74 10.99 -1.10
CA GLU A 4 -7.62 12.11 -0.74
C GLU A 4 -8.91 12.08 -1.55
N ASN A 5 -9.89 12.92 -1.19
CA ASN A 5 -11.12 13.13 -1.97
C ASN A 5 -11.84 11.82 -2.34
N GLY A 6 -12.07 10.96 -1.36
CA GLY A 6 -12.73 9.65 -1.56
C GLY A 6 -14.12 9.75 -2.20
N ALA A 7 -14.86 10.81 -1.90
CA ALA A 7 -16.16 11.08 -2.51
C ALA A 7 -16.02 11.41 -4.01
N GLY A 8 -15.01 12.17 -4.39
CA GLY A 8 -14.70 12.48 -5.79
C GLY A 8 -14.25 11.25 -6.57
N ILE A 9 -13.43 10.40 -5.95
CA ILE A 9 -13.04 9.10 -6.53
C ILE A 9 -14.28 8.26 -6.80
N PHE A 10 -15.17 8.10 -5.82
CA PHE A 10 -16.41 7.35 -5.99
C PHE A 10 -17.27 7.89 -7.12
N LYS A 11 -17.45 9.22 -7.20
CA LYS A 11 -18.22 9.87 -8.25
C LYS A 11 -17.63 9.56 -9.62
N LEU A 12 -16.32 9.74 -9.80
CA LEU A 12 -15.61 9.48 -11.07
C LEU A 12 -15.76 8.02 -11.52
N LEU A 13 -15.63 7.07 -10.59
CA LEU A 13 -15.78 5.64 -10.90
C LEU A 13 -17.23 5.31 -11.28
N SER A 14 -18.21 5.86 -10.54
CA SER A 14 -19.63 5.65 -10.82
C SER A 14 -20.05 6.22 -12.17
N GLU A 15 -19.51 7.38 -12.59
CA GLU A 15 -19.75 7.97 -13.91
C GLU A 15 -19.20 7.11 -15.07
N LYS A 16 -18.28 6.18 -14.74
CA LYS A 16 -17.70 5.21 -15.69
C LYS A 16 -18.26 3.80 -15.53
N ASP A 17 -19.36 3.64 -14.82
CA ASP A 17 -20.00 2.35 -14.51
C ASP A 17 -19.08 1.35 -13.76
N PHE A 18 -18.07 1.84 -13.01
CA PHE A 18 -17.27 1.01 -12.14
C PHE A 18 -17.86 0.91 -10.73
N THR A 19 -17.78 -0.27 -10.15
CA THR A 19 -18.12 -0.55 -8.74
C THR A 19 -16.86 -0.64 -7.89
N VAL A 20 -16.87 -0.01 -6.73
CA VAL A 20 -15.79 -0.17 -5.75
C VAL A 20 -16.15 -1.35 -4.83
N GLU A 21 -15.45 -2.46 -4.95
CA GLU A 21 -15.70 -3.67 -4.15
C GLU A 21 -14.86 -3.72 -2.88
N ALA A 22 -13.63 -3.21 -2.92
CA ALA A 22 -12.70 -3.19 -1.81
C ALA A 22 -11.80 -1.95 -1.81
N ILE A 23 -11.32 -1.57 -0.64
CA ILE A 23 -10.29 -0.56 -0.43
C ILE A 23 -9.11 -1.26 0.23
N LEU A 24 -8.01 -1.42 -0.50
CA LEU A 24 -6.78 -2.05 0.00
C LEU A 24 -5.81 -0.95 0.41
N LEU A 25 -5.32 -1.00 1.65
CA LEU A 25 -4.32 -0.06 2.16
C LEU A 25 -2.97 -0.76 2.26
N THR A 26 -1.96 -0.20 1.59
CA THR A 26 -0.58 -0.70 1.68
C THR A 26 0.06 -0.33 3.01
N HIS A 27 -0.26 0.86 3.53
CA HIS A 27 0.15 1.33 4.86
C HIS A 27 -0.73 2.49 5.32
N GLY A 28 -0.50 2.97 6.55
CA GLY A 28 -1.40 3.88 7.24
C GLY A 28 -1.03 5.36 7.19
N HIS A 29 -0.05 5.84 6.42
CA HIS A 29 0.25 7.27 6.35
C HIS A 29 -0.91 8.07 5.75
N PHE A 30 -1.03 9.32 6.17
CA PHE A 30 -2.18 10.18 5.88
C PHE A 30 -2.46 10.36 4.37
N ASP A 31 -1.42 10.42 3.57
CA ASP A 31 -1.47 10.56 2.11
C ASP A 31 -1.84 9.27 1.36
N HIS A 32 -2.01 8.16 2.09
CA HIS A 32 -2.56 6.90 1.57
C HIS A 32 -3.96 6.60 2.10
N ILE A 33 -4.32 7.11 3.28
CA ILE A 33 -5.61 6.82 3.92
C ILE A 33 -6.59 7.99 3.90
N GLY A 34 -6.19 9.19 3.49
CA GLY A 34 -6.96 10.42 3.65
C GLY A 34 -8.36 10.39 3.03
N GLY A 35 -8.52 9.72 1.88
CA GLY A 35 -9.81 9.54 1.22
C GLY A 35 -10.54 8.24 1.59
N ALA A 36 -9.93 7.34 2.38
CA ALA A 36 -10.46 5.99 2.60
C ALA A 36 -11.83 5.99 3.32
N ALA A 37 -11.99 6.84 4.33
CA ALA A 37 -13.24 6.92 5.09
C ALA A 37 -14.41 7.46 4.23
N GLU A 38 -14.14 8.46 3.39
CA GLU A 38 -15.15 9.01 2.46
C GLU A 38 -15.52 7.98 1.39
N LEU A 39 -14.52 7.32 0.80
CA LEU A 39 -14.74 6.30 -0.23
C LEU A 39 -15.53 5.11 0.33
N LYS A 40 -15.16 4.63 1.53
CA LYS A 40 -15.91 3.59 2.25
C LYS A 40 -17.37 3.99 2.46
N LYS A 41 -17.60 5.21 2.97
CA LYS A 41 -18.96 5.72 3.22
C LYS A 41 -19.80 5.81 1.95
N ALA A 42 -19.19 6.23 0.85
CA ALA A 42 -19.89 6.41 -0.43
C ALA A 42 -20.18 5.09 -1.14
N SER A 43 -19.25 4.14 -1.11
CA SER A 43 -19.33 2.87 -1.84
C SER A 43 -19.90 1.71 -1.04
N GLY A 44 -19.78 1.73 0.29
CA GLY A 44 -20.05 0.58 1.15
C GLY A 44 -18.94 -0.49 1.11
N ALA A 45 -17.86 -0.26 0.36
CA ALA A 45 -16.74 -1.18 0.25
C ALA A 45 -16.00 -1.38 1.58
N LYS A 46 -15.55 -2.61 1.84
CA LYS A 46 -14.71 -2.91 3.00
C LYS A 46 -13.30 -2.36 2.84
N VAL A 47 -12.70 -1.93 3.94
CA VAL A 47 -11.30 -1.53 4.04
C VAL A 47 -10.47 -2.68 4.58
N TYR A 48 -9.37 -2.98 3.90
CA TYR A 48 -8.41 -4.02 4.26
C TYR A 48 -7.04 -3.39 4.52
N ALA A 49 -6.36 -3.81 5.58
CA ALA A 49 -5.00 -3.42 5.90
C ALA A 49 -4.28 -4.54 6.64
N LEU A 50 -2.94 -4.52 6.67
CA LEU A 50 -2.17 -5.49 7.44
C LEU A 50 -2.37 -5.25 8.96
N ALA A 51 -2.46 -6.32 9.75
CA ALA A 51 -2.75 -6.24 11.19
C ALA A 51 -1.71 -5.43 11.97
N GLU A 52 -0.44 -5.53 11.58
CA GLU A 52 0.67 -4.80 12.19
C GLU A 52 0.58 -3.28 11.95
N GLU A 53 -0.20 -2.83 10.95
CA GLU A 53 -0.40 -1.42 10.63
C GLU A 53 -1.50 -0.75 11.47
N LYS A 54 -2.25 -1.54 12.23
CA LYS A 54 -3.40 -1.08 13.01
C LYS A 54 -3.11 0.15 13.89
N LYS A 55 -1.94 0.16 14.53
CA LYS A 55 -1.55 1.28 15.39
C LYS A 55 -1.26 2.55 14.57
N VAL A 56 -0.62 2.42 13.42
CA VAL A 56 -0.32 3.55 12.52
C VAL A 56 -1.63 4.15 11.99
N CYS A 57 -2.53 3.33 11.47
CA CYS A 57 -3.83 3.76 10.96
C CYS A 57 -4.67 4.54 11.97
N ARG A 58 -4.52 4.26 13.26
CA ARG A 58 -5.34 4.83 14.34
C ARG A 58 -4.69 6.02 15.07
N THR A 59 -3.40 6.28 14.86
CA THR A 59 -2.65 7.25 15.67
C THR A 59 -2.11 8.37 14.78
N PRO A 60 -2.68 9.60 14.88
CA PRO A 60 -2.30 10.73 14.04
C PRO A 60 -0.81 11.09 14.06
N GLU A 61 -0.13 10.87 15.20
CA GLU A 61 1.31 11.09 15.34
C GLU A 61 2.13 10.06 14.57
N LEU A 62 1.63 8.84 14.41
CA LEU A 62 2.31 7.77 13.67
C LEU A 62 1.98 7.82 12.17
N ASN A 63 0.75 8.21 11.83
CA ASN A 63 0.34 8.34 10.43
C ASN A 63 0.66 9.73 9.85
N LEU A 64 1.31 10.59 10.64
CA LEU A 64 1.78 11.94 10.29
C LEU A 64 0.68 13.00 10.10
N SER A 65 -0.60 12.66 10.20
CA SER A 65 -1.69 13.63 10.03
C SER A 65 -1.76 14.66 11.15
N ALA A 66 -1.19 14.38 12.34
CA ALA A 66 -1.08 15.37 13.42
C ALA A 66 -0.29 16.63 13.00
N GLN A 67 0.62 16.49 12.02
CA GLN A 67 1.46 17.56 11.50
C GLN A 67 0.97 18.10 10.14
N MET A 68 0.06 17.38 9.49
CA MET A 68 -0.44 17.66 8.14
C MET A 68 -1.98 17.65 8.12
N PRO A 69 -2.64 18.72 8.61
CA PRO A 69 -4.12 18.77 8.64
C PRO A 69 -4.76 18.58 7.26
N PRO A 70 -5.93 17.95 7.17
CA PRO A 70 -6.77 17.52 8.30
C PRO A 70 -6.23 16.26 9.01
N VAL A 71 -6.47 16.15 10.32
CA VAL A 71 -6.16 14.94 11.07
C VAL A 71 -7.07 13.80 10.59
N VAL A 72 -6.46 12.69 10.18
CA VAL A 72 -7.17 11.52 9.67
C VAL A 72 -6.79 10.26 10.43
N THR A 73 -7.75 9.36 10.58
CA THR A 73 -7.54 7.99 11.06
C THR A 73 -8.47 7.06 10.31
N ILE A 74 -8.12 5.79 10.25
CA ILE A 74 -8.95 4.77 9.60
C ILE A 74 -9.00 3.49 10.43
N GLU A 75 -10.17 2.87 10.45
CA GLU A 75 -10.38 1.52 10.96
C GLU A 75 -10.64 0.59 9.79
N ALA A 76 -9.77 -0.40 9.60
CA ALA A 76 -10.00 -1.43 8.60
C ALA A 76 -11.10 -2.38 9.09
N ASP A 77 -11.93 -2.85 8.15
CA ASP A 77 -12.96 -3.87 8.42
C ASP A 77 -12.32 -5.26 8.56
N GLU A 78 -11.24 -5.48 7.82
CA GLU A 78 -10.50 -6.74 7.84
C GLU A 78 -9.00 -6.44 8.05
N TRP A 79 -8.44 -7.06 9.09
CA TRP A 79 -7.01 -7.00 9.38
C TRP A 79 -6.34 -8.26 8.85
N LEU A 80 -5.50 -8.07 7.83
CA LEU A 80 -4.84 -9.15 7.09
C LEU A 80 -3.55 -9.61 7.76
N THR A 81 -3.08 -10.78 7.35
CA THR A 81 -1.78 -11.34 7.76
C THR A 81 -0.87 -11.60 6.55
N ASP A 82 0.45 -11.68 6.78
CA ASP A 82 1.43 -12.01 5.74
C ASP A 82 1.08 -13.34 5.05
N GLY A 83 1.14 -13.37 3.73
CA GLY A 83 0.81 -14.53 2.91
C GLY A 83 -0.69 -14.79 2.69
N GLN A 84 -1.57 -14.05 3.36
CA GLN A 84 -3.02 -14.17 3.14
C GLN A 84 -3.39 -13.77 1.72
N THR A 85 -4.45 -14.38 1.19
CA THR A 85 -5.03 -14.00 -0.11
C THR A 85 -6.32 -13.21 0.10
N VAL A 86 -6.47 -12.13 -0.66
CA VAL A 86 -7.70 -11.33 -0.74
C VAL A 86 -8.28 -11.49 -2.14
N GLU A 87 -9.50 -12.01 -2.21
CA GLU A 87 -10.26 -12.10 -3.47
C GLU A 87 -11.20 -10.90 -3.56
N THR A 88 -11.05 -10.10 -4.61
CA THR A 88 -11.93 -8.95 -4.86
C THR A 88 -11.92 -8.57 -6.34
N ALA A 89 -13.05 -8.09 -6.85
CA ALA A 89 -13.22 -7.69 -8.26
C ALA A 89 -12.78 -8.77 -9.28
N GLY A 90 -12.90 -10.06 -8.92
CA GLY A 90 -12.43 -11.17 -9.74
C GLY A 90 -10.91 -11.32 -9.81
N ILE A 91 -10.18 -10.65 -8.93
CA ILE A 91 -8.70 -10.68 -8.86
C ILE A 91 -8.28 -11.25 -7.51
N SER A 92 -7.24 -12.10 -7.54
CA SER A 92 -6.60 -12.67 -6.36
C SER A 92 -5.33 -11.89 -6.03
N PHE A 93 -5.28 -11.31 -4.84
CA PHE A 93 -4.12 -10.58 -4.32
C PHE A 93 -3.47 -11.34 -3.17
N GLN A 94 -2.21 -11.73 -3.33
CA GLN A 94 -1.39 -12.19 -2.22
C GLN A 94 -0.89 -10.98 -1.42
N VAL A 95 -1.10 -10.99 -0.11
CA VAL A 95 -0.56 -9.99 0.82
C VAL A 95 0.87 -10.35 1.15
N ILE A 96 1.79 -9.43 0.92
CA ILE A 96 3.22 -9.58 1.26
C ILE A 96 3.57 -8.50 2.28
N ALA A 97 3.76 -8.87 3.54
CA ALA A 97 4.21 -7.92 4.55
C ALA A 97 5.63 -7.42 4.23
N THR A 98 5.80 -6.12 4.14
CA THR A 98 7.08 -5.46 3.81
C THR A 98 7.41 -4.37 4.83
N PRO A 99 7.67 -4.73 6.11
CA PRO A 99 7.99 -3.76 7.13
C PRO A 99 9.26 -2.98 6.79
N GLY A 100 9.25 -1.69 7.14
CA GLY A 100 10.44 -0.85 7.02
C GLY A 100 10.15 0.61 6.68
N HIS A 101 9.23 0.93 5.78
CA HIS A 101 8.70 2.29 5.66
C HIS A 101 7.78 2.58 6.87
N THR A 102 6.84 1.69 7.12
CA THR A 102 6.12 1.56 8.39
C THR A 102 6.27 0.15 8.95
N VAL A 103 5.82 -0.07 10.20
CA VAL A 103 5.92 -1.38 10.86
C VAL A 103 5.03 -2.43 10.21
N GLY A 104 3.89 -2.04 9.67
CA GLY A 104 2.89 -2.92 9.04
C GLY A 104 2.70 -2.61 7.56
N GLY A 105 3.68 -2.02 6.89
CA GLY A 105 3.63 -1.84 5.44
C GLY A 105 3.53 -3.17 4.71
N CYS A 106 2.71 -3.22 3.65
CA CYS A 106 2.55 -4.42 2.83
C CYS A 106 2.41 -4.08 1.35
N CYS A 107 2.62 -5.09 0.53
CA CYS A 107 2.36 -5.06 -0.89
C CYS A 107 1.22 -6.01 -1.24
N TYR A 108 0.50 -5.72 -2.33
CA TYR A 108 -0.53 -6.59 -2.88
C TYR A 108 -0.07 -7.12 -4.24
N TYR A 109 0.20 -8.41 -4.31
CA TYR A 109 0.70 -9.08 -5.51
C TYR A 109 -0.40 -9.84 -6.23
N CYS A 110 -0.66 -9.48 -7.48
CA CYS A 110 -1.51 -10.23 -8.40
C CYS A 110 -0.63 -11.11 -9.30
N LYS A 111 -0.53 -12.39 -8.97
CA LYS A 111 0.29 -13.36 -9.72
C LYS A 111 -0.20 -13.56 -11.15
N GLU A 112 -1.50 -13.69 -11.34
CA GLU A 112 -2.11 -13.92 -12.66
C GLU A 112 -1.98 -12.70 -13.57
N GLY A 113 -2.07 -11.49 -12.99
CA GLY A 113 -1.89 -10.25 -13.72
C GLY A 113 -0.43 -9.83 -13.91
N GLY A 114 0.51 -10.46 -13.22
CA GLY A 114 1.93 -10.11 -13.28
C GLY A 114 2.24 -8.71 -12.74
N PHE A 115 1.54 -8.27 -11.69
CA PHE A 115 1.76 -6.95 -11.12
C PHE A 115 1.70 -6.91 -9.59
N LEU A 116 2.33 -5.88 -9.03
CA LEU A 116 2.46 -5.61 -7.60
C LEU A 116 2.08 -4.16 -7.31
N PHE A 117 1.21 -3.93 -6.35
CA PHE A 117 1.06 -2.63 -5.70
C PHE A 117 2.01 -2.59 -4.52
N SER A 118 3.06 -1.77 -4.59
CA SER A 118 4.13 -1.76 -3.59
C SER A 118 3.96 -0.72 -2.49
N GLY A 119 2.99 0.19 -2.62
CA GLY A 119 2.90 1.35 -1.72
C GLY A 119 4.26 2.04 -1.63
N ASP A 120 4.70 2.35 -0.42
CA ASP A 120 5.99 3.00 -0.16
C ASP A 120 7.11 2.01 0.22
N THR A 121 7.06 0.81 -0.35
CA THR A 121 8.12 -0.18 -0.17
C THR A 121 9.19 -0.05 -1.25
N LEU A 122 8.82 -0.11 -2.52
CA LEU A 122 9.74 -0.14 -3.67
C LEU A 122 9.30 0.87 -4.74
N PHE A 123 10.19 1.76 -5.12
CA PHE A 123 10.03 2.77 -6.17
C PHE A 123 11.02 2.54 -7.31
N GLU A 124 10.85 3.24 -8.43
CA GLU A 124 11.85 3.25 -9.50
C GLU A 124 13.17 3.80 -8.95
N GLU A 125 14.21 2.96 -8.97
CA GLU A 125 15.58 3.23 -8.49
C GLU A 125 15.62 3.80 -7.06
N SER A 126 14.60 3.50 -6.23
CA SER A 126 14.49 4.00 -4.86
C SER A 126 13.67 3.07 -3.97
N VAL A 127 13.62 3.40 -2.70
CA VAL A 127 12.75 2.78 -1.68
C VAL A 127 12.10 3.85 -0.83
N GLY A 128 11.05 3.49 -0.11
CA GLY A 128 10.38 4.39 0.82
C GLY A 128 11.35 4.93 1.88
N ARG A 129 11.10 6.14 2.34
CA ARG A 129 11.86 6.72 3.45
C ARG A 129 11.59 5.98 4.75
N THR A 130 12.56 6.02 5.65
CA THR A 130 12.51 5.24 6.90
C THR A 130 12.84 6.06 8.16
N ASP A 131 12.85 7.38 8.02
CA ASP A 131 13.14 8.34 9.07
C ASP A 131 11.90 8.82 9.83
N PHE A 132 10.72 8.33 9.47
CA PHE A 132 9.47 8.54 10.18
C PHE A 132 9.26 7.53 11.32
N PRO A 133 8.33 7.80 12.26
CA PRO A 133 8.00 6.83 13.31
C PRO A 133 7.70 5.44 12.73
N THR A 134 8.22 4.40 13.39
CA THR A 134 8.14 2.99 12.99
C THR A 134 9.02 2.58 11.80
N GLY A 135 9.73 3.53 11.16
CA GLY A 135 10.61 3.27 10.03
C GLY A 135 11.91 2.52 10.40
N SER A 136 12.42 1.71 9.46
CA SER A 136 13.67 0.95 9.60
C SER A 136 14.25 0.61 8.23
N MET A 137 15.36 1.27 7.85
CA MET A 137 16.02 1.02 6.55
C MET A 137 16.46 -0.44 6.40
N SER A 138 17.02 -1.03 7.44
CA SER A 138 17.48 -2.42 7.39
C SER A 138 16.33 -3.41 7.18
N SER A 139 15.17 -3.14 7.78
CA SER A 139 13.96 -3.95 7.57
C SER A 139 13.41 -3.76 6.17
N LEU A 140 13.38 -2.53 5.65
CA LEU A 140 12.87 -2.22 4.32
C LEU A 140 13.70 -2.89 3.22
N VAL A 141 15.02 -2.74 3.28
CA VAL A 141 15.94 -3.39 2.31
C VAL A 141 15.81 -4.91 2.37
N ARG A 142 15.70 -5.49 3.58
CA ARG A 142 15.44 -6.92 3.74
C ARG A 142 14.11 -7.32 3.11
N SER A 143 13.04 -6.59 3.35
CA SER A 143 11.72 -6.83 2.76
C SER A 143 11.80 -6.85 1.24
N VAL A 144 12.45 -5.87 0.63
CA VAL A 144 12.63 -5.82 -0.83
C VAL A 144 13.45 -7.02 -1.33
N LYS A 145 14.62 -7.28 -0.76
CA LYS A 145 15.52 -8.35 -1.22
C LYS A 145 14.93 -9.75 -1.05
N GLU A 146 14.36 -10.04 0.13
CA GLU A 146 13.94 -11.39 0.47
C GLU A 146 12.51 -11.71 0.01
N LYS A 147 11.64 -10.70 -0.13
CA LYS A 147 10.22 -10.92 -0.46
C LYS A 147 9.81 -10.44 -1.85
N LEU A 148 10.35 -9.31 -2.32
CA LEU A 148 9.96 -8.77 -3.63
C LEU A 148 10.89 -9.24 -4.75
N PHE A 149 12.20 -9.28 -4.54
CA PHE A 149 13.15 -9.71 -5.57
C PHE A 149 13.11 -11.20 -5.89
N VAL A 150 12.31 -11.99 -5.18
CA VAL A 150 12.02 -13.39 -5.51
C VAL A 150 10.87 -13.54 -6.49
N LEU A 151 10.10 -12.47 -6.73
CA LEU A 151 9.03 -12.44 -7.72
C LEU A 151 9.60 -12.47 -9.15
N PRO A 152 8.81 -12.88 -10.16
CA PRO A 152 9.22 -12.86 -11.57
C PRO A 152 9.73 -11.48 -11.99
N GLU A 153 10.78 -11.44 -12.79
CA GLU A 153 11.44 -10.18 -13.17
C GLU A 153 10.58 -9.25 -14.03
N ASP A 154 9.63 -9.80 -14.77
CA ASP A 154 8.66 -9.08 -15.59
C ASP A 154 7.46 -8.54 -14.77
N THR A 155 7.39 -8.83 -13.46
CA THR A 155 6.35 -8.28 -12.58
C THR A 155 6.42 -6.75 -12.59
N LYS A 156 5.32 -6.12 -13.02
CA LYS A 156 5.18 -4.65 -12.98
C LYS A 156 4.94 -4.19 -11.55
N VAL A 157 5.64 -3.14 -11.15
CA VAL A 157 5.51 -2.53 -9.82
C VAL A 157 4.81 -1.19 -9.95
N TYR A 158 3.68 -1.06 -9.28
CA TYR A 158 2.90 0.16 -9.15
C TYR A 158 3.13 0.74 -7.75
N PRO A 159 4.01 1.75 -7.61
CA PRO A 159 4.35 2.32 -6.31
C PRO A 159 3.29 3.31 -5.82
N GLY A 160 3.39 3.71 -4.55
CA GLY A 160 2.59 4.79 -3.98
C GLY A 160 2.94 6.15 -4.59
N HIS A 161 4.21 6.36 -4.90
CA HIS A 161 4.73 7.59 -5.51
C HIS A 161 5.70 7.27 -6.65
N GLY A 162 5.79 8.20 -7.62
CA GLY A 162 6.72 8.09 -8.75
C GLY A 162 6.23 7.20 -9.89
N ASP A 163 7.16 6.73 -10.71
CA ASP A 163 6.86 6.02 -11.94
C ASP A 163 6.76 4.51 -11.75
N ILE A 164 6.08 3.85 -12.70
CA ILE A 164 5.96 2.39 -12.76
C ILE A 164 7.30 1.79 -13.13
N THR A 165 7.68 0.72 -12.42
CA THR A 165 8.91 -0.02 -12.69
C THR A 165 8.64 -1.54 -12.81
N THR A 166 9.70 -2.36 -12.80
CA THR A 166 9.62 -3.82 -12.76
C THR A 166 10.58 -4.41 -11.74
N ILE A 167 10.27 -5.59 -11.24
CA ILE A 167 11.17 -6.30 -10.31
C ILE A 167 12.56 -6.50 -10.91
N GLY A 168 12.65 -6.87 -12.20
CA GLY A 168 13.94 -7.06 -12.88
C GLY A 168 14.78 -5.79 -12.98
N ARG A 169 14.13 -4.65 -13.29
CA ARG A 169 14.84 -3.36 -13.30
C ARG A 169 15.38 -3.02 -11.91
N GLU A 170 14.58 -3.16 -10.88
CA GLU A 170 14.98 -2.80 -9.53
C GLU A 170 16.07 -3.73 -8.96
N LYS A 171 16.04 -5.01 -9.28
CA LYS A 171 17.14 -5.93 -8.96
C LYS A 171 18.47 -5.50 -9.55
N GLN A 172 18.45 -4.89 -10.74
CA GLN A 172 19.66 -4.51 -11.47
C GLN A 172 20.14 -3.10 -11.11
N TYR A 173 19.25 -2.15 -10.90
CA TYR A 173 19.61 -0.72 -10.86
C TYR A 173 19.30 -0.02 -9.55
N ASN A 174 18.51 -0.61 -8.66
CA ASN A 174 18.13 0.05 -7.40
C ASN A 174 19.34 0.18 -6.47
N PRO A 175 19.82 1.42 -6.19
CA PRO A 175 21.05 1.63 -5.42
C PRO A 175 20.93 1.26 -3.93
N TYR A 176 19.70 1.18 -3.40
CA TYR A 176 19.45 0.81 -2.02
C TYR A 176 19.48 -0.70 -1.78
N CYS A 177 19.36 -1.47 -2.85
CA CYS A 177 19.18 -2.92 -2.80
C CYS A 177 20.33 -3.71 -3.46
N GLN A 178 21.46 -3.09 -3.68
CA GLN A 178 22.67 -3.75 -4.20
C GLN A 178 23.36 -4.62 -3.14
#